data_ddecccafccb8be48df6edf55da8917bf
#
_entry.id   ddecccafccb8be48df6edf55da8917bf
#
_cell.length_a   1.000
_cell.length_b   1.000
_cell.length_c   1.000
_cell.angle_alpha   90.00
_cell.angle_beta   90.00
_cell.angle_gamma   90.00
#
_symmetry.space_group_name_H-M   'P 1'
#
loop_
_entity.id
_entity.type
_entity.pdbx_description
1 polymer ?
#
loop_
_entity_poly.entity_id
_entity_poly.type
_entity_poly.pdbx_seq_one_letter_code
_entity_poly.pdbx_strand_id
1 'polypeptide(L)'
;MLLYFCFYVPFFLRAQSADAPLTSTPLTKAPFEHKADSLINDAINQKAFPGAQVLVAYQGKILLEKAYGFHTYDSLVPVQNTDLYDLASVTKILGPLPALMALVEQGVLDLDAPFSQYWTPWKKYRNKKDLTLREILAHQAGLTPYIVFLNEVMAYPKSGAPKLKRRFVRERPSKRFSLVAYENNYIHRRFPQKMYRKINRAAPSTEKKYNYSGLAFLLFPSLIEQLTGEDYLSYMRSHFYDPLGAHNLGYLPAQRLRNKRVVPTERDSLFRKALTQNYVHDENAALFGGVSGNAGLFSNAASVYKILNMWLQGGSVGGRKYLSAETISTFTAVQYPENNNRRGLGFDKPLLGNNSLPASESYPAPSVSPESYGHSGFTGTFVWVDPTHELIYIFLSNRVYPSRTQRGIYTTNIRETVQEAIYKGLGI
;
A
#
# COMPACT_ATOMS: atom_id res chain seq x y z
N MET A 1 -43.04 -20.63 59.69
CA MET A 1 -42.76 -19.39 58.92
C MET A 1 -41.24 -19.17 59.00
N LEU A 2 -40.51 -19.80 58.08
CA LEU A 2 -39.03 -19.71 58.00
C LEU A 2 -38.67 -18.63 56.99
N LEU A 3 -37.99 -17.61 57.43
CA LEU A 3 -37.36 -16.58 56.62
C LEU A 3 -36.00 -17.04 56.10
N TYR A 4 -35.84 -17.15 54.78
CA TYR A 4 -34.54 -17.36 54.11
C TYR A 4 -33.90 -15.99 53.87
N PHE A 5 -32.77 -15.74 54.50
CA PHE A 5 -31.89 -14.61 54.18
C PHE A 5 -30.98 -15.00 53.03
N CYS A 6 -31.12 -14.42 51.84
CA CYS A 6 -30.15 -14.51 50.76
C CYS A 6 -29.05 -13.45 50.97
N PHE A 7 -27.84 -13.89 51.22
CA PHE A 7 -26.62 -13.06 51.21
C PHE A 7 -26.21 -12.81 49.76
N TYR A 8 -26.33 -11.58 49.30
CA TYR A 8 -25.72 -11.12 48.03
C TYR A 8 -24.24 -10.77 48.29
N VAL A 9 -23.31 -11.53 47.71
CA VAL A 9 -21.90 -11.20 47.69
C VAL A 9 -21.63 -10.46 46.35
N PRO A 10 -21.18 -9.20 46.34
CA PRO A 10 -20.82 -8.54 45.11
C PRO A 10 -19.45 -9.04 44.63
N PHE A 11 -19.42 -9.73 43.53
CA PHE A 11 -18.17 -10.05 42.79
C PHE A 11 -17.65 -8.76 42.15
N PHE A 12 -16.65 -8.13 42.74
CA PHE A 12 -15.86 -7.10 42.10
C PHE A 12 -14.93 -7.76 41.08
N LEU A 13 -15.31 -7.75 39.79
CA LEU A 13 -14.38 -7.96 38.68
C LEU A 13 -13.42 -6.77 38.65
N ARG A 14 -12.20 -6.99 39.12
CA ARG A 14 -11.09 -6.07 38.90
C ARG A 14 -10.72 -6.13 37.43
N ALA A 15 -11.06 -5.10 36.66
CA ALA A 15 -10.50 -4.90 35.34
C ALA A 15 -8.98 -4.73 35.48
N GLN A 16 -8.24 -5.73 35.08
CA GLN A 16 -6.80 -5.60 34.92
C GLN A 16 -6.56 -4.70 33.70
N SER A 17 -6.00 -3.52 33.95
CA SER A 17 -5.46 -2.64 32.93
C SER A 17 -4.34 -3.36 32.18
N ALA A 18 -4.55 -3.61 30.89
CA ALA A 18 -3.57 -4.21 30.00
C ALA A 18 -2.57 -3.16 29.48
N ASP A 19 -1.96 -2.42 30.41
CA ASP A 19 -0.78 -1.60 30.13
C ASP A 19 0.39 -2.18 30.94
N ALA A 20 0.83 -3.38 30.55
CA ALA A 20 2.13 -3.85 30.96
C ALA A 20 3.18 -3.08 30.12
N PRO A 21 4.11 -2.32 30.73
CA PRO A 21 5.23 -1.76 30.01
C PRO A 21 6.02 -2.91 29.38
N LEU A 22 6.33 -2.82 28.08
CA LEU A 22 7.25 -3.72 27.39
C LEU A 22 8.59 -3.67 28.14
N THR A 23 8.82 -4.63 29.03
CA THR A 23 10.11 -4.81 29.66
C THR A 23 11.10 -5.17 28.56
N SER A 24 11.98 -4.24 28.23
CA SER A 24 13.12 -4.45 27.35
C SER A 24 14.13 -5.36 28.03
N THR A 25 13.91 -6.67 27.95
CA THR A 25 15.00 -7.62 28.09
C THR A 25 15.98 -7.31 26.95
N PRO A 26 17.31 -7.25 27.14
CA PRO A 26 18.24 -7.08 26.04
C PRO A 26 18.01 -8.23 25.05
N LEU A 27 17.41 -7.92 23.89
CA LEU A 27 17.18 -8.89 22.84
C LEU A 27 18.55 -9.37 22.37
N THR A 28 18.85 -10.64 22.61
CA THR A 28 19.85 -11.35 21.80
C THR A 28 19.51 -11.06 20.34
N LYS A 29 20.49 -10.54 19.56
CA LYS A 29 20.27 -10.20 18.14
C LYS A 29 19.57 -11.34 17.42
N ALA A 30 18.58 -11.01 16.60
CA ALA A 30 17.87 -12.01 15.82
C ALA A 30 18.88 -12.82 14.98
N PRO A 31 18.69 -14.15 14.82
CA PRO A 31 19.67 -15.01 14.13
C PRO A 31 20.04 -14.54 12.72
N PHE A 32 19.11 -13.86 12.05
CA PHE A 32 19.27 -13.31 10.69
C PHE A 32 19.82 -11.87 10.65
N GLU A 33 19.86 -11.15 11.77
CA GLU A 33 20.11 -9.70 11.79
C GLU A 33 21.44 -9.32 11.15
N HIS A 34 22.53 -10.00 11.51
CA HIS A 34 23.86 -9.73 10.95
C HIS A 34 23.89 -9.90 9.43
N LYS A 35 23.23 -10.96 8.91
CA LYS A 35 23.15 -11.21 7.48
C LYS A 35 22.31 -10.16 6.77
N ALA A 36 21.16 -9.78 7.36
CA ALA A 36 20.31 -8.72 6.82
C ALA A 36 21.04 -7.36 6.80
N ASP A 37 21.75 -7.02 7.88
CA ASP A 37 22.57 -5.81 7.95
C ASP A 37 23.63 -5.75 6.84
N SER A 38 24.37 -6.84 6.63
CA SER A 38 25.38 -6.92 5.57
C SER A 38 24.73 -6.71 4.19
N LEU A 39 23.68 -7.46 3.87
CA LEU A 39 23.00 -7.38 2.58
C LEU A 39 22.45 -5.97 2.28
N ILE A 40 21.84 -5.33 3.28
CA ILE A 40 21.23 -4.01 3.09
C ILE A 40 22.31 -2.94 2.92
N ASN A 41 23.38 -2.97 3.73
CA ASN A 41 24.48 -2.03 3.62
C ASN A 41 25.25 -2.20 2.29
N ASP A 42 25.46 -3.42 1.84
CA ASP A 42 26.06 -3.70 0.54
C ASP A 42 25.21 -3.13 -0.61
N ALA A 43 23.88 -3.26 -0.54
CA ALA A 43 22.97 -2.67 -1.53
C ALA A 43 23.01 -1.13 -1.51
N ILE A 44 23.09 -0.49 -0.33
CA ILE A 44 23.27 0.96 -0.20
C ILE A 44 24.61 1.39 -0.82
N ASN A 45 25.70 0.67 -0.53
CA ASN A 45 27.03 0.95 -1.08
C ASN A 45 27.02 0.83 -2.62
N GLN A 46 26.27 -0.13 -3.18
CA GLN A 46 26.04 -0.28 -4.61
C GLN A 46 25.04 0.73 -5.19
N LYS A 47 24.55 1.69 -4.40
CA LYS A 47 23.57 2.71 -4.78
C LYS A 47 22.25 2.14 -5.30
N ALA A 48 21.82 1.00 -4.78
CA ALA A 48 20.50 0.44 -5.09
C ALA A 48 19.37 1.32 -4.54
N PHE A 49 19.59 1.95 -3.40
CA PHE A 49 18.76 2.99 -2.76
C PHE A 49 19.60 3.73 -1.71
N PRO A 50 19.27 4.98 -1.35
CA PRO A 50 20.03 5.74 -0.35
C PRO A 50 19.84 5.25 1.07
N GLY A 51 18.63 4.77 1.40
CA GLY A 51 18.29 4.30 2.74
C GLY A 51 17.01 3.49 2.78
N ALA A 52 16.78 2.82 3.90
CA ALA A 52 15.64 1.94 4.09
C ALA A 52 15.18 1.86 5.55
N GLN A 53 13.94 1.42 5.75
CA GLN A 53 13.45 0.88 7.02
C GLN A 53 13.11 -0.61 6.81
N VAL A 54 13.48 -1.45 7.75
CA VAL A 54 13.14 -2.87 7.76
C VAL A 54 12.47 -3.22 9.08
N LEU A 55 11.34 -3.93 8.99
CA LEU A 55 10.68 -4.51 10.15
C LEU A 55 10.38 -5.97 9.87
N VAL A 56 10.72 -6.82 10.84
CA VAL A 56 10.41 -8.25 10.84
C VAL A 56 9.68 -8.58 12.13
N ALA A 57 8.49 -9.15 11.98
CA ALA A 57 7.76 -9.71 13.10
C ALA A 57 7.52 -11.20 12.87
N TYR A 58 7.69 -12.00 13.91
CA TYR A 58 7.55 -13.45 13.89
C TYR A 58 6.84 -13.91 15.16
N GLN A 59 5.80 -14.74 15.00
CA GLN A 59 4.98 -15.25 16.11
C GLN A 59 4.53 -14.14 17.07
N GLY A 60 3.99 -13.06 16.51
CA GLY A 60 3.47 -11.91 17.26
C GLY A 60 4.51 -10.99 17.89
N LYS A 61 5.82 -11.26 17.74
CA LYS A 61 6.92 -10.44 18.30
C LYS A 61 7.69 -9.73 17.21
N ILE A 62 7.98 -8.44 17.39
CA ILE A 62 8.90 -7.71 16.50
C ILE A 62 10.33 -8.15 16.87
N LEU A 63 11.00 -8.80 15.92
CA LEU A 63 12.38 -9.27 16.07
C LEU A 63 13.40 -8.26 15.53
N LEU A 64 13.00 -7.44 14.55
CA LEU A 64 13.83 -6.40 13.97
C LEU A 64 12.96 -5.19 13.60
N GLU A 65 13.35 -3.99 14.05
CA GLU A 65 12.86 -2.71 13.56
C GLU A 65 14.05 -1.77 13.44
N LYS A 66 14.54 -1.58 12.21
CA LYS A 66 15.81 -0.88 11.98
C LYS A 66 15.79 0.02 10.76
N ALA A 67 16.44 1.17 10.90
CA ALA A 67 16.67 2.13 9.81
C ALA A 67 18.13 2.03 9.32
N TYR A 68 18.31 2.20 8.01
CA TYR A 68 19.60 2.08 7.33
C TYR A 68 19.83 3.25 6.41
N GLY A 69 21.09 3.69 6.29
CA GLY A 69 21.52 4.71 5.34
C GLY A 69 20.90 6.09 5.58
N PHE A 70 20.65 6.81 4.50
CA PHE A 70 20.30 8.22 4.52
C PHE A 70 19.11 8.54 3.62
N HIS A 71 18.54 9.73 3.74
CA HIS A 71 17.46 10.19 2.86
C HIS A 71 17.90 10.31 1.40
N THR A 72 19.17 10.71 1.20
CA THR A 72 19.80 10.97 -0.10
C THR A 72 21.24 10.49 -0.11
N TYR A 73 21.86 10.40 -1.28
CA TYR A 73 23.25 9.94 -1.43
C TYR A 73 24.31 10.96 -0.97
N ASP A 74 23.91 12.16 -0.54
CA ASP A 74 24.82 13.14 0.10
C ASP A 74 25.15 12.79 1.56
N SER A 75 24.44 11.81 2.13
CA SER A 75 24.65 11.29 3.49
C SER A 75 24.50 12.34 4.62
N LEU A 76 23.69 13.40 4.40
CA LEU A 76 23.50 14.46 5.39
C LEU A 76 22.40 14.12 6.41
N VAL A 77 21.33 13.43 5.99
CA VAL A 77 20.16 13.16 6.81
C VAL A 77 20.00 11.65 6.99
N PRO A 78 20.38 11.06 8.14
CA PRO A 78 20.21 9.64 8.39
C PRO A 78 18.72 9.28 8.48
N VAL A 79 18.37 8.10 7.98
CA VAL A 79 17.01 7.55 8.09
C VAL A 79 16.74 7.18 9.55
N GLN A 80 15.51 7.46 10.00
CA GLN A 80 14.99 7.07 11.32
C GLN A 80 13.76 6.20 11.16
N ASN A 81 13.44 5.34 12.15
CA ASN A 81 12.24 4.48 12.13
C ASN A 81 10.94 5.30 12.16
N THR A 82 11.01 6.58 12.47
CA THR A 82 9.86 7.51 12.44
C THR A 82 9.64 8.20 11.10
N ASP A 83 10.60 8.10 10.17
CA ASP A 83 10.51 8.76 8.86
C ASP A 83 9.44 8.10 7.98
N LEU A 84 8.78 8.90 7.14
CA LEU A 84 7.70 8.42 6.28
C LEU A 84 8.20 8.21 4.86
N TYR A 85 7.83 7.07 4.29
CA TYR A 85 8.07 6.71 2.89
C TYR A 85 6.79 6.83 2.07
N ASP A 86 6.91 7.26 0.82
CA ASP A 86 5.85 7.10 -0.19
C ASP A 86 5.70 5.60 -0.50
N LEU A 87 4.56 5.04 -0.14
CA LEU A 87 4.27 3.61 -0.26
C LEU A 87 3.99 3.16 -1.69
N ALA A 88 3.80 4.08 -2.62
CA ALA A 88 3.44 3.79 -4.01
C ALA A 88 2.30 2.75 -4.08
N SER A 89 2.47 1.66 -4.84
CA SER A 89 1.40 0.65 -5.05
C SER A 89 1.01 -0.16 -3.81
N VAL A 90 1.81 -0.15 -2.74
CA VAL A 90 1.38 -0.72 -1.45
C VAL A 90 0.13 0.01 -0.92
N THR A 91 -0.11 1.25 -1.37
CA THR A 91 -1.38 1.97 -1.15
C THR A 91 -2.60 1.14 -1.54
N LYS A 92 -2.53 0.31 -2.59
CA LYS A 92 -3.68 -0.48 -3.05
C LYS A 92 -4.25 -1.38 -1.95
N ILE A 93 -3.34 -2.02 -1.22
CA ILE A 93 -3.72 -2.96 -0.17
C ILE A 93 -3.89 -2.31 1.20
N LEU A 94 -3.20 -1.21 1.50
CA LEU A 94 -3.33 -0.49 2.79
C LEU A 94 -4.37 0.64 2.73
N GLY A 95 -4.73 1.11 1.54
CA GLY A 95 -5.71 2.17 1.30
C GLY A 95 -7.11 1.57 1.04
N PRO A 96 -7.56 1.48 -0.21
CA PRO A 96 -8.95 1.12 -0.48
C PRO A 96 -9.31 -0.33 -0.12
N LEU A 97 -8.36 -1.27 -0.12
CA LEU A 97 -8.68 -2.69 0.03
C LEU A 97 -9.38 -3.03 1.36
N PRO A 98 -8.95 -2.55 2.54
CA PRO A 98 -9.66 -2.83 3.80
C PRO A 98 -11.12 -2.37 3.77
N ALA A 99 -11.40 -1.21 3.17
CA ALA A 99 -12.77 -0.71 3.02
C ALA A 99 -13.59 -1.58 2.05
N LEU A 100 -13.01 -2.01 0.92
CA LEU A 100 -13.68 -2.92 -0.01
C LEU A 100 -13.98 -4.27 0.64
N MET A 101 -13.04 -4.81 1.44
CA MET A 101 -13.24 -6.03 2.21
C MET A 101 -14.42 -5.90 3.18
N ALA A 102 -14.48 -4.79 3.93
CA ALA A 102 -15.57 -4.52 4.85
C ALA A 102 -16.92 -4.39 4.13
N LEU A 103 -16.96 -3.73 2.98
CA LEU A 103 -18.18 -3.59 2.17
C LEU A 103 -18.64 -4.93 1.58
N VAL A 104 -17.72 -5.82 1.23
CA VAL A 104 -18.04 -7.19 0.80
C VAL A 104 -18.58 -8.00 1.98
N GLU A 105 -17.94 -7.94 3.16
CA GLU A 105 -18.42 -8.64 4.36
C GLU A 105 -19.82 -8.19 4.79
N GLN A 106 -20.14 -6.91 4.58
CA GLN A 106 -21.46 -6.33 4.87
C GLN A 106 -22.52 -6.63 3.79
N GLY A 107 -22.15 -7.28 2.69
CA GLY A 107 -23.05 -7.54 1.56
C GLY A 107 -23.41 -6.30 0.73
N VAL A 108 -22.72 -5.16 0.95
CA VAL A 108 -22.90 -3.93 0.16
C VAL A 108 -22.25 -4.07 -1.23
N LEU A 109 -21.12 -4.79 -1.29
CA LEU A 109 -20.46 -5.18 -2.53
C LEU A 109 -20.51 -6.70 -2.69
N ASP A 110 -20.77 -7.16 -3.89
CA ASP A 110 -20.64 -8.55 -4.29
C ASP A 110 -19.44 -8.66 -5.26
N LEU A 111 -18.54 -9.59 -4.97
CA LEU A 111 -17.35 -9.83 -5.77
C LEU A 111 -17.66 -10.29 -7.19
N ASP A 112 -18.75 -11.01 -7.37
CA ASP A 112 -19.11 -11.69 -8.62
C ASP A 112 -20.24 -11.01 -9.38
N ALA A 113 -20.91 -10.04 -8.78
CA ALA A 113 -21.86 -9.19 -9.48
C ALA A 113 -21.14 -8.24 -10.46
N PRO A 114 -21.79 -7.84 -11.57
CA PRO A 114 -21.24 -6.84 -12.48
C PRO A 114 -20.85 -5.54 -11.75
N PHE A 115 -19.58 -5.17 -11.81
CA PHE A 115 -19.07 -3.95 -11.16
C PHE A 115 -19.81 -2.67 -11.64
N SER A 116 -20.42 -2.73 -12.82
CA SER A 116 -21.27 -1.66 -13.35
C SER A 116 -22.53 -1.39 -12.51
N GLN A 117 -22.93 -2.29 -11.62
CA GLN A 117 -24.02 -2.03 -10.66
C GLN A 117 -23.60 -0.95 -9.65
N TYR A 118 -22.34 -0.93 -9.25
CA TYR A 118 -21.76 -0.02 -8.26
C TYR A 118 -21.13 1.21 -8.93
N TRP A 119 -20.44 1.02 -10.07
CA TRP A 119 -19.90 2.10 -10.88
C TRP A 119 -20.72 2.29 -12.16
N THR A 120 -21.88 2.92 -12.02
CA THR A 120 -22.91 3.05 -13.06
C THR A 120 -22.43 3.59 -14.43
N PRO A 121 -21.36 4.43 -14.52
CA PRO A 121 -20.84 4.83 -15.83
C PRO A 121 -20.43 3.67 -16.74
N TRP A 122 -20.14 2.48 -16.20
CA TRP A 122 -19.76 1.30 -17.00
C TRP A 122 -20.94 0.56 -17.65
N LYS A 123 -22.18 0.76 -17.19
CA LYS A 123 -23.38 0.16 -17.79
C LYS A 123 -23.51 0.36 -19.30
N LYS A 124 -23.07 1.52 -19.80
CA LYS A 124 -23.13 1.90 -21.22
C LYS A 124 -22.00 1.33 -22.08
N TYR A 125 -20.97 0.72 -21.49
CA TYR A 125 -19.84 0.16 -22.23
C TYR A 125 -19.96 -1.35 -22.30
N ARG A 126 -20.36 -1.89 -23.47
CA ARG A 126 -20.61 -3.31 -23.71
C ARG A 126 -19.47 -4.21 -23.21
N ASN A 127 -18.21 -3.76 -23.37
CA ASN A 127 -17.01 -4.51 -22.99
C ASN A 127 -16.63 -4.37 -21.51
N LYS A 128 -17.39 -3.63 -20.69
CA LYS A 128 -17.13 -3.42 -19.27
C LYS A 128 -18.33 -3.72 -18.37
N LYS A 129 -19.53 -3.70 -18.93
CA LYS A 129 -20.75 -3.77 -18.13
C LYS A 129 -20.85 -5.03 -17.27
N ASP A 130 -20.23 -6.12 -17.71
CA ASP A 130 -20.28 -7.43 -17.07
C ASP A 130 -18.98 -7.81 -16.34
N LEU A 131 -17.96 -6.92 -16.28
CA LEU A 131 -16.75 -7.14 -15.50
C LEU A 131 -17.08 -7.17 -14.01
N THR A 132 -16.54 -8.14 -13.28
CA THR A 132 -16.77 -8.28 -11.85
C THR A 132 -15.70 -7.60 -11.01
N LEU A 133 -16.00 -7.31 -9.73
CA LEU A 133 -15.00 -6.78 -8.80
C LEU A 133 -13.87 -7.80 -8.57
N ARG A 134 -14.18 -9.11 -8.56
CA ARG A 134 -13.20 -10.20 -8.47
C ARG A 134 -12.19 -10.12 -9.60
N GLU A 135 -12.63 -10.04 -10.84
CA GLU A 135 -11.75 -9.92 -12.02
C GLU A 135 -10.88 -8.66 -11.94
N ILE A 136 -11.45 -7.54 -11.49
CA ILE A 136 -10.74 -6.27 -11.37
C ILE A 136 -9.64 -6.35 -10.31
N LEU A 137 -9.94 -6.86 -9.12
CA LEU A 137 -8.99 -6.94 -8.01
C LEU A 137 -7.89 -7.98 -8.25
N ALA A 138 -8.21 -9.08 -8.96
CA ALA A 138 -7.23 -10.07 -9.39
C ALA A 138 -6.44 -9.66 -10.64
N HIS A 139 -6.66 -8.46 -11.19
CA HIS A 139 -6.06 -7.99 -12.45
C HIS A 139 -6.32 -8.93 -13.64
N GLN A 140 -7.47 -9.61 -13.64
CA GLN A 140 -7.93 -10.56 -14.68
C GLN A 140 -8.89 -9.92 -15.69
N ALA A 141 -9.37 -8.70 -15.40
CA ALA A 141 -10.39 -8.00 -16.19
C ALA A 141 -9.89 -7.44 -17.54
N GLY A 142 -8.62 -7.65 -17.91
CA GLY A 142 -8.04 -7.12 -19.15
C GLY A 142 -7.97 -5.59 -19.22
N LEU A 143 -8.15 -4.88 -18.09
CA LEU A 143 -8.11 -3.41 -18.08
C LEU A 143 -6.75 -2.89 -18.53
N THR A 144 -6.76 -1.75 -19.24
CA THR A 144 -5.54 -1.04 -19.64
C THR A 144 -4.65 -0.82 -18.41
N PRO A 145 -3.35 -1.17 -18.46
CA PRO A 145 -2.46 -1.08 -17.31
C PRO A 145 -2.35 0.33 -16.71
N TYR A 146 -2.18 1.33 -17.58
CA TYR A 146 -1.95 2.71 -17.16
C TYR A 146 -2.38 3.70 -18.25
N ILE A 147 -2.92 4.85 -17.84
CA ILE A 147 -3.15 6.01 -18.70
C ILE A 147 -2.25 7.15 -18.22
N VAL A 148 -1.41 7.69 -19.09
CA VAL A 148 -0.53 8.81 -18.76
C VAL A 148 -1.34 10.10 -18.75
N PHE A 149 -2.05 10.38 -17.66
CA PHE A 149 -2.87 11.60 -17.52
C PHE A 149 -2.04 12.87 -17.51
N LEU A 150 -0.74 12.77 -17.22
CA LEU A 150 0.19 13.88 -17.31
C LEU A 150 0.17 14.54 -18.71
N ASN A 151 0.00 13.77 -19.79
CA ASN A 151 -0.11 14.27 -21.16
C ASN A 151 -1.32 15.22 -21.37
N GLU A 152 -2.33 15.10 -20.52
CA GLU A 152 -3.50 16.01 -20.59
C GLU A 152 -3.17 17.39 -20.05
N VAL A 153 -2.31 17.48 -19.05
CA VAL A 153 -1.94 18.73 -18.37
C VAL A 153 -0.65 19.34 -18.90
N MET A 154 0.15 18.58 -19.66
CA MET A 154 1.38 19.06 -20.30
C MET A 154 1.14 19.53 -21.72
N ALA A 155 1.85 20.58 -22.12
CA ALA A 155 2.02 21.00 -23.50
C ALA A 155 3.49 20.79 -23.91
N TYR A 156 3.68 20.19 -25.08
CA TYR A 156 4.99 19.94 -25.68
C TYR A 156 5.13 20.82 -26.91
N PRO A 157 5.63 22.06 -26.79
CA PRO A 157 5.81 22.95 -27.93
C PRO A 157 6.88 22.40 -28.88
N LYS A 158 6.79 22.75 -30.18
CA LYS A 158 7.80 22.35 -31.19
C LYS A 158 9.20 22.89 -30.84
N SER A 159 9.25 24.05 -30.19
CA SER A 159 10.47 24.65 -29.64
C SER A 159 10.26 25.04 -28.17
N GLY A 160 11.29 24.83 -27.34
CA GLY A 160 11.27 25.15 -25.93
C GLY A 160 10.85 23.99 -25.03
N ALA A 161 10.98 24.19 -23.71
CA ALA A 161 10.73 23.16 -22.71
C ALA A 161 9.23 22.83 -22.55
N PRO A 162 8.89 21.58 -22.17
CA PRO A 162 7.53 21.22 -21.78
C PRO A 162 7.00 22.14 -20.67
N LYS A 163 5.71 22.49 -20.74
CA LYS A 163 5.05 23.40 -19.80
C LYS A 163 3.65 22.92 -19.42
N LEU A 164 3.21 23.30 -18.22
CA LEU A 164 1.86 23.00 -17.73
C LEU A 164 0.81 23.85 -18.47
N LYS A 165 -0.29 23.21 -18.85
CA LYS A 165 -1.44 23.91 -19.47
C LYS A 165 -2.20 24.69 -18.40
N ARG A 166 -2.17 26.02 -18.49
CA ARG A 166 -2.79 26.93 -17.53
C ARG A 166 -4.29 26.70 -17.30
N ARG A 167 -5.00 26.06 -18.22
CA ARG A 167 -6.42 25.67 -18.05
C ARG A 167 -6.63 24.56 -17.02
N PHE A 168 -5.61 23.77 -16.70
CA PHE A 168 -5.69 22.63 -15.77
C PHE A 168 -4.82 22.78 -14.52
N VAL A 169 -3.73 23.55 -14.62
CA VAL A 169 -2.78 23.75 -13.50
C VAL A 169 -2.49 25.23 -13.31
N ARG A 170 -2.42 25.68 -12.09
CA ARG A 170 -2.04 27.04 -11.68
C ARG A 170 -1.02 26.99 -10.55
N GLU A 171 -0.20 28.02 -10.45
CA GLU A 171 0.81 28.17 -9.40
C GLU A 171 0.23 28.68 -8.08
N ARG A 172 -0.96 29.25 -8.09
CA ARG A 172 -1.66 29.78 -6.90
C ARG A 172 -3.02 29.10 -6.73
N PRO A 173 -3.43 28.81 -5.46
CA PRO A 173 -4.73 28.23 -5.17
C PRO A 173 -5.88 29.19 -5.50
N SER A 174 -7.05 28.62 -5.80
CA SER A 174 -8.32 29.37 -5.92
C SER A 174 -9.49 28.40 -5.76
N LYS A 175 -10.74 28.90 -5.67
CA LYS A 175 -11.95 28.05 -5.65
C LYS A 175 -12.03 27.04 -6.80
N ARG A 176 -11.43 27.34 -7.96
CA ARG A 176 -11.40 26.45 -9.15
C ARG A 176 -10.18 25.53 -9.15
N PHE A 177 -9.07 25.96 -8.58
CA PHE A 177 -7.78 25.25 -8.56
C PHE A 177 -7.42 24.95 -7.11
N SER A 178 -8.08 23.96 -6.53
CA SER A 178 -8.01 23.62 -5.10
C SER A 178 -7.33 22.29 -4.81
N LEU A 179 -7.10 21.42 -5.81
CA LEU A 179 -6.43 20.15 -5.62
C LEU A 179 -4.91 20.37 -5.67
N VAL A 180 -4.20 19.97 -4.62
CA VAL A 180 -2.76 20.19 -4.50
C VAL A 180 -2.03 18.98 -5.07
N ALA A 181 -1.32 19.15 -6.18
CA ALA A 181 -0.44 18.13 -6.74
C ALA A 181 1.01 18.29 -6.25
N TYR A 182 1.43 19.51 -6.00
CA TYR A 182 2.73 19.90 -5.45
C TYR A 182 2.64 21.34 -4.92
N GLU A 183 3.67 21.85 -4.23
CA GLU A 183 3.69 23.19 -3.57
C GLU A 183 3.06 24.31 -4.40
N ASN A 184 3.48 24.44 -5.65
CA ASN A 184 3.02 25.48 -6.57
C ASN A 184 2.25 24.90 -7.78
N ASN A 185 1.65 23.72 -7.64
CA ASN A 185 0.89 23.05 -8.70
C ASN A 185 -0.51 22.70 -8.20
N TYR A 186 -1.45 23.61 -8.45
CA TYR A 186 -2.86 23.46 -8.09
C TYR A 186 -3.67 23.01 -9.29
N ILE A 187 -4.28 21.84 -9.19
CA ILE A 187 -5.06 21.21 -10.23
C ILE A 187 -6.50 21.73 -10.18
N HIS A 188 -7.11 21.92 -11.35
CA HIS A 188 -8.50 22.30 -11.46
C HIS A 188 -9.40 21.23 -10.83
N ARG A 189 -10.30 21.62 -9.90
CA ARG A 189 -11.15 20.72 -9.10
C ARG A 189 -12.03 19.74 -9.91
N ARG A 190 -12.29 20.04 -11.17
CA ARG A 190 -13.03 19.16 -12.09
C ARG A 190 -12.11 18.26 -12.95
N PHE A 191 -10.80 18.28 -12.74
CA PHE A 191 -9.89 17.44 -13.52
C PHE A 191 -10.07 15.94 -13.23
N PRO A 192 -10.33 15.50 -11.98
CA PRO A 192 -10.66 14.10 -11.69
C PRO A 192 -11.83 13.57 -12.52
N GLN A 193 -12.88 14.34 -12.75
CA GLN A 193 -14.00 13.92 -13.61
C GLN A 193 -13.58 13.70 -15.07
N LYS A 194 -12.57 14.45 -15.57
CA LYS A 194 -11.96 14.18 -16.86
C LYS A 194 -11.21 12.87 -16.88
N MET A 195 -10.46 12.57 -15.80
CA MET A 195 -9.76 11.31 -15.63
C MET A 195 -10.75 10.15 -15.59
N TYR A 196 -11.80 10.22 -14.77
CA TYR A 196 -12.86 9.20 -14.72
C TYR A 196 -13.49 8.94 -16.10
N ARG A 197 -13.82 9.99 -16.86
CA ARG A 197 -14.36 9.82 -18.22
C ARG A 197 -13.40 9.05 -19.13
N LYS A 198 -12.09 9.28 -19.04
CA LYS A 198 -11.10 8.54 -19.83
C LYS A 198 -10.96 7.09 -19.35
N ILE A 199 -10.93 6.85 -18.06
CA ILE A 199 -10.93 5.49 -17.49
C ILE A 199 -12.17 4.73 -17.95
N ASN A 200 -13.34 5.36 -17.88
CA ASN A 200 -14.59 4.73 -18.31
C ASN A 200 -14.58 4.35 -19.79
N ARG A 201 -13.94 5.17 -20.66
CA ARG A 201 -13.85 4.94 -22.11
C ARG A 201 -12.73 3.99 -22.53
N ALA A 202 -11.68 3.84 -21.72
CA ALA A 202 -10.57 2.97 -22.06
C ALA A 202 -11.06 1.52 -22.25
N ALA A 203 -10.89 0.97 -23.45
CA ALA A 203 -11.31 -0.39 -23.73
C ALA A 203 -10.40 -1.40 -23.00
N PRO A 204 -10.96 -2.43 -22.35
CA PRO A 204 -10.18 -3.57 -21.88
C PRO A 204 -9.71 -4.40 -23.07
N SER A 205 -8.68 -5.22 -22.87
CA SER A 205 -8.31 -6.31 -23.78
C SER A 205 -9.46 -7.30 -23.88
N THR A 206 -9.59 -7.92 -25.04
CA THR A 206 -10.54 -9.03 -25.23
C THR A 206 -10.08 -10.32 -24.56
N GLU A 207 -8.79 -10.44 -24.29
CA GLU A 207 -8.20 -11.58 -23.60
C GLU A 207 -8.32 -11.41 -22.09
N LYS A 208 -8.99 -12.34 -21.43
CA LYS A 208 -9.08 -12.42 -19.97
C LYS A 208 -7.84 -13.16 -19.42
N LYS A 209 -6.72 -12.47 -19.37
CA LYS A 209 -5.47 -12.93 -18.75
C LYS A 209 -4.94 -11.92 -17.76
N TYR A 210 -4.02 -12.36 -16.92
CA TYR A 210 -3.35 -11.47 -15.98
C TYR A 210 -2.76 -10.26 -16.70
N ASN A 211 -3.22 -9.09 -16.32
CA ASN A 211 -2.71 -7.81 -16.82
C ASN A 211 -2.81 -6.76 -15.70
N TYR A 212 -1.67 -6.51 -15.02
CA TYR A 212 -1.63 -5.57 -13.90
C TYR A 212 -2.14 -4.19 -14.30
N SER A 213 -3.23 -3.74 -13.70
CA SER A 213 -3.85 -2.43 -13.96
C SER A 213 -4.09 -1.66 -12.68
N GLY A 214 -3.61 -0.40 -12.65
CA GLY A 214 -3.92 0.54 -11.58
C GLY A 214 -5.20 1.34 -11.81
N LEU A 215 -5.84 1.25 -13.01
CA LEU A 215 -6.91 2.17 -13.40
C LEU A 215 -8.17 2.09 -12.55
N ALA A 216 -8.63 0.88 -12.22
CA ALA A 216 -9.82 0.72 -11.38
C ALA A 216 -9.56 1.23 -9.95
N PHE A 217 -8.33 1.10 -9.45
CA PHE A 217 -7.98 1.62 -8.13
C PHE A 217 -8.14 3.14 -8.02
N LEU A 218 -8.02 3.87 -9.13
CA LEU A 218 -8.31 5.31 -9.16
C LEU A 218 -9.79 5.63 -8.89
N LEU A 219 -10.69 4.66 -9.07
CA LEU A 219 -12.13 4.82 -8.86
C LEU A 219 -12.54 4.53 -7.42
N PHE A 220 -11.80 3.66 -6.73
CA PHE A 220 -12.23 3.11 -5.43
C PHE A 220 -12.44 4.16 -4.32
N PRO A 221 -11.62 5.22 -4.15
CA PRO A 221 -11.95 6.24 -3.17
C PRO A 221 -13.33 6.84 -3.37
N SER A 222 -13.68 7.25 -4.61
CA SER A 222 -15.00 7.79 -4.93
C SER A 222 -16.11 6.75 -4.82
N LEU A 223 -15.84 5.49 -5.13
CA LEU A 223 -16.79 4.40 -4.96
C LEU A 223 -17.12 4.17 -3.48
N ILE A 224 -16.09 4.14 -2.63
CA ILE A 224 -16.24 3.97 -1.17
C ILE A 224 -17.08 5.11 -0.61
N GLU A 225 -16.79 6.37 -0.97
CA GLU A 225 -17.60 7.53 -0.57
C GLU A 225 -19.07 7.40 -1.00
N GLN A 226 -19.33 6.93 -2.23
CA GLN A 226 -20.69 6.73 -2.73
C GLN A 226 -21.46 5.65 -1.98
N LEU A 227 -20.77 4.57 -1.57
CA LEU A 227 -21.40 3.43 -0.91
C LEU A 227 -21.58 3.62 0.59
N THR A 228 -20.66 4.35 1.23
CA THR A 228 -20.68 4.57 2.69
C THR A 228 -21.36 5.88 3.09
N GLY A 229 -21.38 6.86 2.19
CA GLY A 229 -21.80 8.24 2.49
C GLY A 229 -20.75 9.03 3.30
N GLU A 230 -19.60 8.45 3.61
CA GLU A 230 -18.51 9.08 4.36
C GLU A 230 -17.39 9.54 3.43
N ASP A 231 -16.67 10.61 3.82
CA ASP A 231 -15.42 11.00 3.15
C ASP A 231 -14.40 9.86 3.27
N TYR A 232 -13.77 9.50 2.16
CA TYR A 232 -12.86 8.34 2.07
C TYR A 232 -11.73 8.39 3.10
N LEU A 233 -11.09 9.56 3.31
CA LEU A 233 -10.00 9.68 4.26
C LEU A 233 -10.49 9.53 5.70
N SER A 234 -11.67 10.07 5.99
CA SER A 234 -12.33 9.97 7.29
C SER A 234 -12.71 8.52 7.58
N TYR A 235 -13.30 7.83 6.59
CA TYR A 235 -13.65 6.42 6.69
C TYR A 235 -12.42 5.55 7.00
N MET A 236 -11.35 5.64 6.20
CA MET A 236 -10.13 4.86 6.41
C MET A 236 -9.51 5.12 7.78
N ARG A 237 -9.51 6.38 8.20
CA ARG A 237 -8.93 6.78 9.47
C ARG A 237 -9.73 6.24 10.66
N SER A 238 -11.05 6.45 10.67
CA SER A 238 -11.92 6.12 11.82
C SER A 238 -12.17 4.61 11.95
N HIS A 239 -12.24 3.88 10.83
CA HIS A 239 -12.54 2.45 10.85
C HIS A 239 -11.29 1.56 10.97
N PHE A 240 -10.13 2.02 10.47
CA PHE A 240 -8.92 1.21 10.42
C PHE A 240 -7.69 1.85 11.09
N TYR A 241 -7.25 3.05 10.63
CA TYR A 241 -5.92 3.53 11.01
C TYR A 241 -5.83 3.93 12.48
N ASP A 242 -6.73 4.78 12.96
CA ASP A 242 -6.72 5.24 14.35
C ASP A 242 -6.99 4.10 15.34
N PRO A 243 -7.99 3.22 15.15
CA PRO A 243 -8.24 2.13 16.08
C PRO A 243 -7.13 1.06 16.11
N LEU A 244 -6.39 0.89 15.02
CA LEU A 244 -5.23 -0.01 14.96
C LEU A 244 -3.95 0.63 15.50
N GLY A 245 -3.97 1.93 15.83
CA GLY A 245 -2.79 2.67 16.24
C GLY A 245 -1.80 2.96 15.10
N ALA A 246 -2.26 2.94 13.83
CA ALA A 246 -1.45 3.23 12.66
C ALA A 246 -1.35 4.74 12.36
N HIS A 247 -1.05 5.56 13.37
CA HIS A 247 -1.14 7.01 13.30
C HIS A 247 -0.20 7.69 12.30
N ASN A 248 0.86 7.00 11.87
CA ASN A 248 1.79 7.50 10.84
C ASN A 248 1.42 7.02 9.43
N LEU A 249 0.31 6.31 9.26
CA LEU A 249 -0.22 5.91 7.96
C LEU A 249 -1.26 6.93 7.49
N GLY A 250 -1.07 7.51 6.31
CA GLY A 250 -2.04 8.47 5.79
C GLY A 250 -1.65 9.10 4.47
N TYR A 251 -2.62 9.80 3.90
CA TYR A 251 -2.45 10.62 2.70
C TYR A 251 -2.04 12.05 3.05
N LEU A 252 -1.54 12.79 2.06
CA LEU A 252 -1.28 14.23 2.13
C LEU A 252 -0.33 14.62 3.28
N PRO A 253 0.89 14.07 3.35
CA PRO A 253 1.80 14.31 4.47
C PRO A 253 2.12 15.80 4.67
N ALA A 254 2.24 16.58 3.60
CA ALA A 254 2.44 18.03 3.69
C ALA A 254 1.34 18.77 4.48
N GLN A 255 0.13 18.22 4.56
CA GLN A 255 -1.02 18.83 5.23
C GLN A 255 -1.33 18.16 6.58
N ARG A 256 -1.31 16.81 6.61
CA ARG A 256 -1.81 16.01 7.73
C ARG A 256 -0.71 15.47 8.64
N LEU A 257 0.52 15.34 8.13
CA LEU A 257 1.67 14.79 8.83
C LEU A 257 2.83 15.79 8.90
N ARG A 258 2.52 17.09 9.04
CA ARG A 258 3.46 18.22 8.95
C ARG A 258 4.68 18.11 9.86
N ASN A 259 4.52 17.50 11.02
CA ASN A 259 5.61 17.35 12.01
C ASN A 259 6.44 16.08 11.78
N LYS A 260 6.19 15.34 10.70
CA LYS A 260 6.91 14.11 10.37
C LYS A 260 7.97 14.39 9.30
N ARG A 261 9.08 13.70 9.41
CA ARG A 261 10.11 13.70 8.37
C ARG A 261 9.66 12.75 7.25
N VAL A 262 9.71 13.23 6.02
CA VAL A 262 9.36 12.44 4.83
C VAL A 262 10.61 12.23 4.00
N VAL A 263 10.87 10.98 3.62
CA VAL A 263 12.00 10.62 2.76
C VAL A 263 11.69 11.08 1.32
N PRO A 264 12.60 11.83 0.66
CA PRO A 264 12.38 12.28 -0.71
C PRO A 264 12.35 11.10 -1.70
N THR A 265 11.60 11.25 -2.79
CA THR A 265 11.54 10.26 -3.86
C THR A 265 12.40 10.64 -5.06
N GLU A 266 11.95 11.46 -5.97
CA GLU A 266 12.58 11.73 -7.24
C GLU A 266 12.87 13.23 -7.44
N ARG A 267 13.98 13.58 -8.09
CA ARG A 267 14.16 14.91 -8.70
C ARG A 267 13.39 14.94 -10.00
N ASP A 268 12.10 15.30 -9.92
CA ASP A 268 11.20 15.35 -11.08
C ASP A 268 11.59 16.50 -12.01
N SER A 269 12.06 16.17 -13.19
CA SER A 269 12.49 17.15 -14.20
C SER A 269 11.34 17.59 -15.13
N LEU A 270 10.20 16.91 -15.11
CA LEU A 270 9.13 17.10 -16.09
C LEU A 270 7.92 17.83 -15.52
N PHE A 271 7.32 17.27 -14.47
CA PHE A 271 6.03 17.75 -13.95
C PHE A 271 6.21 18.79 -12.85
N ARG A 272 6.93 18.43 -11.78
CA ARG A 272 7.12 19.28 -10.61
C ARG A 272 8.34 20.20 -10.74
N LYS A 273 9.33 19.79 -11.53
CA LYS A 273 10.63 20.44 -11.75
C LYS A 273 11.36 20.75 -10.42
N ALA A 274 11.24 19.80 -9.49
CA ALA A 274 11.77 19.90 -8.15
C ALA A 274 12.00 18.51 -7.52
N LEU A 275 12.64 18.49 -6.34
CA LEU A 275 12.72 17.28 -5.53
C LEU A 275 11.32 16.94 -4.97
N THR A 276 10.80 15.78 -5.31
CA THR A 276 9.50 15.32 -4.82
C THR A 276 9.66 14.79 -3.40
N GLN A 277 9.21 15.60 -2.45
CA GLN A 277 9.18 15.30 -1.02
C GLN A 277 7.86 15.83 -0.44
N ASN A 278 7.27 15.16 0.54
CA ASN A 278 5.96 15.49 1.12
C ASN A 278 4.75 15.41 0.16
N TYR A 279 4.95 14.99 -1.07
CA TYR A 279 3.91 14.82 -2.09
C TYR A 279 4.09 13.49 -2.79
N VAL A 280 2.96 12.88 -3.19
CA VAL A 280 2.97 11.56 -3.85
C VAL A 280 3.80 11.58 -5.13
N HIS A 281 4.61 10.53 -5.32
CA HIS A 281 5.46 10.37 -6.51
C HIS A 281 4.62 10.11 -7.77
N ASP A 282 3.59 9.23 -7.69
CA ASP A 282 2.72 8.88 -8.82
C ASP A 282 1.99 10.12 -9.36
N GLU A 283 2.16 10.43 -10.64
CA GLU A 283 1.58 11.61 -11.26
C GLU A 283 0.05 11.53 -11.35
N ASN A 284 -0.51 10.33 -11.56
CA ASN A 284 -1.95 10.18 -11.62
C ASN A 284 -2.58 10.46 -10.24
N ALA A 285 -2.00 9.93 -9.17
CA ALA A 285 -2.43 10.24 -7.81
C ALA A 285 -2.28 11.74 -7.49
N ALA A 286 -1.18 12.37 -7.91
CA ALA A 286 -0.98 13.81 -7.74
C ALA A 286 -2.06 14.63 -8.47
N LEU A 287 -2.48 14.21 -9.68
CA LEU A 287 -3.55 14.86 -10.44
C LEU A 287 -4.95 14.68 -9.84
N PHE A 288 -5.11 13.71 -8.91
CA PHE A 288 -6.28 13.59 -8.02
C PHE A 288 -6.15 14.43 -6.74
N GLY A 289 -5.09 15.24 -6.60
CA GLY A 289 -4.83 16.03 -5.41
C GLY A 289 -4.12 15.26 -4.30
N GLY A 290 -3.46 14.15 -4.63
CA GLY A 290 -2.66 13.35 -3.70
C GLY A 290 -3.43 12.22 -3.00
N VAL A 291 -4.74 12.10 -3.22
CA VAL A 291 -5.58 11.03 -2.65
C VAL A 291 -6.05 10.11 -3.77
N SER A 292 -5.57 8.88 -3.76
CA SER A 292 -5.94 7.91 -4.78
C SER A 292 -5.82 6.47 -4.26
N GLY A 293 -6.57 5.54 -4.86
CA GLY A 293 -6.53 4.15 -4.45
C GLY A 293 -5.33 3.36 -5.01
N ASN A 294 -4.62 3.90 -6.02
CA ASN A 294 -3.46 3.22 -6.61
C ASN A 294 -2.13 3.58 -5.94
N ALA A 295 -2.03 4.78 -5.38
CA ALA A 295 -0.86 5.37 -4.72
C ALA A 295 -1.28 6.56 -3.85
N GLY A 296 -0.38 7.10 -3.03
CA GLY A 296 -0.60 8.32 -2.25
C GLY A 296 -0.54 8.15 -0.74
N LEU A 297 -0.51 6.92 -0.22
CA LEU A 297 -0.22 6.67 1.19
C LEU A 297 1.26 6.88 1.49
N PHE A 298 1.50 7.45 2.66
CA PHE A 298 2.81 7.56 3.30
C PHE A 298 2.76 6.88 4.66
N SER A 299 3.85 6.24 5.04
CA SER A 299 3.96 5.60 6.35
C SER A 299 5.41 5.29 6.71
N ASN A 300 5.60 4.91 7.98
CA ASN A 300 6.77 4.18 8.45
C ASN A 300 6.47 2.69 8.63
N ALA A 301 7.49 1.86 8.83
CA ALA A 301 7.34 0.42 8.94
C ALA A 301 6.44 0.00 10.12
N ALA A 302 6.54 0.66 11.28
CA ALA A 302 5.74 0.36 12.46
C ALA A 302 4.24 0.56 12.23
N SER A 303 3.81 1.62 11.53
CA SER A 303 2.39 1.84 11.23
C SER A 303 1.87 0.91 10.14
N VAL A 304 2.70 0.55 9.15
CA VAL A 304 2.37 -0.49 8.17
C VAL A 304 2.14 -1.83 8.87
N TYR A 305 3.03 -2.19 9.80
CA TYR A 305 2.91 -3.42 10.59
C TYR A 305 1.54 -3.57 11.26
N LYS A 306 0.94 -2.49 11.77
CA LYS A 306 -0.38 -2.54 12.43
C LYS A 306 -1.48 -3.10 11.54
N ILE A 307 -1.51 -2.71 10.28
CA ILE A 307 -2.48 -3.21 9.30
C ILE A 307 -2.17 -4.66 8.90
N LEU A 308 -0.89 -4.97 8.64
CA LEU A 308 -0.49 -6.32 8.26
C LEU A 308 -0.74 -7.32 9.39
N ASN A 309 -0.50 -6.91 10.64
CA ASN A 309 -0.78 -7.73 11.80
C ASN A 309 -2.28 -8.00 11.97
N MET A 310 -3.14 -7.02 11.68
CA MET A 310 -4.60 -7.24 11.68
C MET A 310 -4.97 -8.35 10.70
N TRP A 311 -4.40 -8.38 9.48
CA TRP A 311 -4.65 -9.47 8.54
C TRP A 311 -4.06 -10.80 9.02
N LEU A 312 -2.81 -10.81 9.53
CA LEU A 312 -2.18 -12.03 10.06
C LEU A 312 -3.01 -12.64 11.20
N GLN A 313 -3.62 -11.81 12.05
CA GLN A 313 -4.46 -12.22 13.18
C GLN A 313 -5.92 -12.53 12.76
N GLY A 314 -6.19 -12.78 11.47
CA GLY A 314 -7.52 -13.13 11.00
C GLY A 314 -8.57 -12.03 11.18
N GLY A 315 -8.14 -10.77 11.15
CA GLY A 315 -9.02 -9.59 11.17
C GLY A 315 -9.40 -9.09 12.57
N SER A 316 -8.82 -9.64 13.63
CA SER A 316 -9.10 -9.21 15.00
C SER A 316 -7.81 -8.85 15.74
N VAL A 317 -7.76 -7.71 16.40
CA VAL A 317 -6.61 -7.23 17.17
C VAL A 317 -7.11 -6.56 18.45
N GLY A 318 -6.49 -6.90 19.60
CA GLY A 318 -6.82 -6.29 20.88
C GLY A 318 -8.28 -6.46 21.30
N GLY A 319 -8.91 -7.58 20.92
CA GLY A 319 -10.33 -7.86 21.22
C GLY A 319 -11.33 -7.15 20.28
N ARG A 320 -10.85 -6.32 19.34
CA ARG A 320 -11.70 -5.68 18.33
C ARG A 320 -11.65 -6.44 17.01
N LYS A 321 -12.81 -6.79 16.47
CA LYS A 321 -12.98 -7.33 15.11
C LYS A 321 -13.06 -6.17 14.11
N TYR A 322 -12.24 -6.22 13.07
CA TYR A 322 -12.24 -5.31 11.92
C TYR A 322 -12.81 -5.99 10.67
N LEU A 323 -12.44 -7.25 10.48
CA LEU A 323 -12.86 -8.11 9.36
C LEU A 323 -13.03 -9.54 9.88
N SER A 324 -13.72 -10.39 9.14
CA SER A 324 -13.75 -11.83 9.41
C SER A 324 -12.53 -12.54 8.82
N ALA A 325 -12.15 -13.65 9.42
CA ALA A 325 -11.12 -14.53 8.88
C ALA A 325 -11.51 -15.09 7.49
N GLU A 326 -12.80 -15.33 7.28
CA GLU A 326 -13.35 -15.77 5.99
C GLU A 326 -13.14 -14.71 4.89
N THR A 327 -13.44 -13.44 5.19
CA THR A 327 -13.18 -12.33 4.26
C THR A 327 -11.71 -12.25 3.91
N ILE A 328 -10.81 -12.32 4.90
CA ILE A 328 -9.36 -12.28 4.67
C ILE A 328 -8.94 -13.47 3.80
N SER A 329 -9.38 -14.68 4.12
CA SER A 329 -9.07 -15.89 3.36
C SER A 329 -9.54 -15.78 1.90
N THR A 330 -10.75 -15.28 1.67
CA THR A 330 -11.31 -15.05 0.32
C THR A 330 -10.43 -14.09 -0.48
N PHE A 331 -9.99 -13.00 0.13
CA PHE A 331 -9.21 -11.98 -0.57
C PHE A 331 -7.74 -12.37 -0.78
N THR A 332 -7.18 -13.20 0.08
CA THR A 332 -5.78 -13.66 -0.01
C THR A 332 -5.59 -14.93 -0.82
N ALA A 333 -6.66 -15.69 -1.10
CA ALA A 333 -6.62 -16.86 -1.96
C ALA A 333 -6.27 -16.51 -3.41
N VAL A 334 -5.56 -17.40 -4.11
CA VAL A 334 -5.34 -17.29 -5.56
C VAL A 334 -6.69 -17.42 -6.26
N GLN A 335 -7.00 -16.51 -7.19
CA GLN A 335 -8.33 -16.44 -7.80
C GLN A 335 -8.45 -17.17 -9.15
N TYR A 336 -7.42 -17.12 -9.99
CA TYR A 336 -7.46 -17.63 -11.38
C TYR A 336 -6.20 -18.42 -11.72
N PRO A 337 -5.88 -19.51 -10.99
CA PRO A 337 -4.65 -20.29 -11.24
C PRO A 337 -4.67 -20.94 -12.61
N GLU A 338 -5.84 -21.32 -13.13
CA GLU A 338 -6.04 -21.89 -14.47
C GLU A 338 -5.64 -20.93 -15.60
N ASN A 339 -5.62 -19.61 -15.33
CA ASN A 339 -5.17 -18.57 -16.26
C ASN A 339 -3.71 -18.16 -16.01
N ASN A 340 -2.96 -18.98 -15.28
CA ASN A 340 -1.59 -18.66 -14.83
C ASN A 340 -1.51 -17.32 -14.07
N ASN A 341 -2.57 -16.99 -13.34
CA ASN A 341 -2.66 -15.77 -12.55
C ASN A 341 -2.58 -16.12 -11.06
N ARG A 342 -1.46 -15.76 -10.44
CA ARG A 342 -1.20 -16.03 -9.02
C ARG A 342 -1.90 -15.08 -8.05
N ARG A 343 -2.56 -14.01 -8.54
CA ARG A 343 -3.07 -12.92 -7.70
C ARG A 343 -4.22 -13.34 -6.79
N GLY A 344 -4.18 -12.81 -5.56
CA GLY A 344 -5.37 -12.65 -4.74
C GLY A 344 -6.15 -11.38 -5.13
N LEU A 345 -7.18 -11.05 -4.38
CA LEU A 345 -7.98 -9.83 -4.60
C LEU A 345 -7.24 -8.61 -4.04
N GLY A 346 -6.55 -7.92 -4.93
CA GLY A 346 -5.68 -6.79 -4.60
C GLY A 346 -4.27 -7.20 -4.15
N PHE A 347 -4.11 -8.37 -3.58
CA PHE A 347 -2.83 -8.87 -3.10
C PHE A 347 -1.97 -9.49 -4.20
N ASP A 348 -0.67 -9.37 -4.04
CA ASP A 348 0.32 -10.18 -4.73
C ASP A 348 0.55 -11.47 -3.95
N LYS A 349 0.88 -12.54 -4.68
CA LYS A 349 1.11 -13.88 -4.14
C LYS A 349 2.45 -14.41 -4.69
N PRO A 350 3.03 -15.47 -4.10
CA PRO A 350 4.17 -16.15 -4.70
C PRO A 350 3.88 -16.60 -6.14
N LEU A 351 4.92 -16.70 -6.94
CA LEU A 351 4.81 -17.38 -8.24
C LEU A 351 4.25 -18.79 -8.05
N LEU A 352 3.46 -19.26 -9.00
CA LEU A 352 2.97 -20.64 -8.95
C LEU A 352 4.19 -21.58 -9.02
N GLY A 353 4.34 -22.45 -8.02
CA GLY A 353 5.52 -23.32 -7.88
C GLY A 353 6.78 -22.59 -7.40
N ASN A 354 6.66 -21.43 -6.73
CA ASN A 354 7.78 -20.57 -6.31
C ASN A 354 8.90 -21.29 -5.55
N ASN A 355 8.54 -22.21 -4.66
CA ASN A 355 9.49 -22.99 -3.84
C ASN A 355 10.35 -23.99 -4.64
N SER A 356 9.98 -24.26 -5.88
CA SER A 356 10.73 -25.13 -6.79
C SER A 356 11.62 -24.34 -7.77
N LEU A 357 11.55 -22.99 -7.73
CA LEU A 357 12.33 -22.12 -8.60
C LEU A 357 13.68 -21.78 -7.97
N PRO A 358 14.72 -21.57 -8.79
CA PRO A 358 15.97 -20.97 -8.32
C PRO A 358 15.70 -19.62 -7.67
N ALA A 359 16.51 -19.23 -6.67
CA ALA A 359 16.37 -17.95 -5.97
C ALA A 359 16.42 -16.73 -6.91
N SER A 360 17.09 -16.83 -8.06
CA SER A 360 17.13 -15.77 -9.07
C SER A 360 15.84 -15.62 -9.89
N GLU A 361 14.96 -16.62 -9.87
CA GLU A 361 13.72 -16.67 -10.64
C GLU A 361 12.48 -16.64 -9.74
N SER A 362 12.66 -16.90 -8.45
CA SER A 362 11.56 -16.87 -7.46
C SER A 362 11.08 -15.45 -7.19
N TYR A 363 9.80 -15.32 -6.87
CA TYR A 363 9.20 -14.09 -6.35
C TYR A 363 7.99 -14.44 -5.49
N PRO A 364 7.96 -13.96 -4.24
CA PRO A 364 9.09 -13.33 -3.51
C PRO A 364 10.22 -14.34 -3.20
N ALA A 365 10.77 -14.36 -1.99
CA ALA A 365 11.79 -15.32 -1.61
C ALA A 365 11.33 -16.77 -1.80
N PRO A 366 12.23 -17.74 -2.09
CA PRO A 366 11.87 -19.16 -2.29
C PRO A 366 11.20 -19.79 -1.08
N SER A 367 11.63 -19.44 0.14
CA SER A 367 11.18 -20.07 1.40
C SER A 367 9.79 -19.62 1.86
N VAL A 368 9.15 -18.64 1.19
CA VAL A 368 7.80 -18.22 1.61
C VAL A 368 6.76 -19.30 1.37
N SER A 369 5.74 -19.37 2.24
CA SER A 369 4.63 -20.31 2.03
C SER A 369 3.77 -19.92 0.81
N PRO A 370 3.10 -20.88 0.16
CA PRO A 370 2.13 -20.61 -0.91
C PRO A 370 0.96 -19.73 -0.44
N GLU A 371 0.61 -19.80 0.84
CA GLU A 371 -0.46 -19.02 1.46
C GLU A 371 -0.07 -17.55 1.67
N SER A 372 1.22 -17.24 1.65
CA SER A 372 1.73 -15.90 1.87
C SER A 372 1.25 -14.89 0.83
N TYR A 373 1.19 -13.62 1.20
CA TYR A 373 0.67 -12.54 0.36
C TYR A 373 1.29 -11.19 0.73
N GLY A 374 1.24 -10.25 -0.19
CA GLY A 374 1.78 -8.94 0.05
C GLY A 374 1.59 -7.99 -1.12
N HIS A 375 2.45 -7.00 -1.24
CA HIS A 375 2.53 -6.11 -2.40
C HIS A 375 3.86 -5.37 -2.44
N SER A 376 4.31 -5.01 -3.64
CA SER A 376 5.46 -4.13 -3.84
C SER A 376 5.04 -2.74 -4.32
N GLY A 377 5.89 -1.74 -4.06
CA GLY A 377 5.70 -0.36 -4.51
C GLY A 377 6.81 0.12 -5.44
N PHE A 378 6.45 0.97 -6.40
CA PHE A 378 7.38 1.51 -7.40
C PHE A 378 8.55 2.27 -6.78
N THR A 379 8.31 2.92 -5.65
CA THR A 379 9.32 3.68 -4.89
C THR A 379 10.38 2.80 -4.21
N GLY A 380 10.18 1.48 -4.19
CA GLY A 380 11.11 0.51 -3.58
C GLY A 380 10.56 -0.12 -2.30
N THR A 381 9.29 0.09 -2.01
CA THR A 381 8.61 -0.50 -0.86
C THR A 381 8.17 -1.93 -1.15
N PHE A 382 8.14 -2.75 -0.10
CA PHE A 382 7.73 -4.15 -0.16
C PHE A 382 7.16 -4.55 1.20
N VAL A 383 6.03 -5.22 1.20
CA VAL A 383 5.38 -5.73 2.41
C VAL A 383 4.89 -7.14 2.13
N TRP A 384 5.11 -8.03 3.10
CA TRP A 384 4.75 -9.44 2.95
C TRP A 384 4.27 -10.03 4.27
N VAL A 385 3.21 -10.83 4.20
CA VAL A 385 2.62 -11.58 5.33
C VAL A 385 2.65 -13.05 4.95
N ASP A 386 3.17 -13.86 5.83
CA ASP A 386 3.18 -15.32 5.70
C ASP A 386 2.42 -15.93 6.89
N PRO A 387 1.15 -16.30 6.70
CA PRO A 387 0.33 -16.84 7.78
C PRO A 387 0.77 -18.24 8.24
N THR A 388 1.38 -19.05 7.37
CA THR A 388 1.87 -20.38 7.73
C THR A 388 3.01 -20.29 8.72
N HIS A 389 3.90 -19.31 8.55
CA HIS A 389 5.05 -19.08 9.42
C HIS A 389 4.80 -18.00 10.47
N GLU A 390 3.60 -17.40 10.53
CA GLU A 390 3.29 -16.25 11.40
C GLU A 390 4.32 -15.11 11.26
N LEU A 391 4.74 -14.81 10.01
CA LEU A 391 5.81 -13.88 9.72
C LEU A 391 5.30 -12.67 8.94
N ILE A 392 5.74 -11.47 9.37
CA ILE A 392 5.56 -10.22 8.64
C ILE A 392 6.93 -9.65 8.30
N TYR A 393 7.15 -9.34 7.02
CA TYR A 393 8.32 -8.64 6.53
C TYR A 393 7.95 -7.35 5.84
N ILE A 394 8.57 -6.25 6.25
CA ILE A 394 8.38 -4.91 5.70
C ILE A 394 9.73 -4.35 5.31
N PHE A 395 9.84 -3.88 4.07
CA PHE A 395 11.01 -3.19 3.54
C PHE A 395 10.56 -1.89 2.86
N LEU A 396 10.91 -0.74 3.41
CA LEU A 396 10.60 0.56 2.85
C LEU A 396 11.89 1.22 2.37
N SER A 397 11.95 1.66 1.12
CA SER A 397 13.08 2.39 0.57
C SER A 397 12.63 3.46 -0.43
N ASN A 398 13.54 4.34 -0.81
CA ASN A 398 13.32 5.36 -1.83
C ASN A 398 14.20 5.15 -3.06
N ARG A 399 14.20 3.93 -3.61
CA ARG A 399 15.04 3.53 -4.76
C ARG A 399 14.95 4.48 -5.96
N VAL A 400 13.84 5.21 -6.09
CA VAL A 400 13.62 6.18 -7.18
C VAL A 400 14.40 7.48 -6.99
N TYR A 401 15.14 7.65 -5.91
CA TYR A 401 16.04 8.78 -5.73
C TYR A 401 17.41 8.50 -6.37
N PRO A 402 17.99 9.43 -7.12
CA PRO A 402 17.41 10.72 -7.54
C PRO A 402 16.51 10.62 -8.77
N SER A 403 16.44 9.46 -9.43
CA SER A 403 15.67 9.24 -10.65
C SER A 403 14.99 7.86 -10.66
N ARG A 404 13.78 7.79 -11.22
CA ARG A 404 13.05 6.54 -11.46
C ARG A 404 13.80 5.53 -12.36
N THR A 405 14.81 5.99 -13.08
CA THR A 405 15.68 5.13 -13.92
C THR A 405 16.62 4.25 -13.09
N GLN A 406 16.80 4.53 -11.79
CA GLN A 406 17.57 3.69 -10.89
C GLN A 406 16.97 2.28 -10.82
N ARG A 407 17.79 1.28 -11.17
CA ARG A 407 17.37 -0.14 -11.25
C ARG A 407 18.07 -1.02 -10.21
N GLY A 408 18.95 -0.47 -9.38
CA GLY A 408 19.79 -1.22 -8.44
C GLY A 408 19.00 -2.17 -7.53
N ILE A 409 17.80 -1.76 -7.05
CA ILE A 409 16.95 -2.60 -6.21
C ILE A 409 16.53 -3.92 -6.92
N TYR A 410 16.39 -3.90 -8.24
CA TYR A 410 16.01 -5.07 -9.03
C TYR A 410 17.22 -5.90 -9.43
N THR A 411 18.37 -5.27 -9.75
CA THR A 411 19.59 -5.98 -10.11
C THR A 411 20.21 -6.70 -8.93
N THR A 412 20.05 -6.19 -7.72
CA THR A 412 20.49 -6.84 -6.47
C THR A 412 19.47 -7.82 -5.92
N ASN A 413 18.23 -7.80 -6.39
CA ASN A 413 17.10 -8.56 -5.84
C ASN A 413 17.00 -8.48 -4.31
N ILE A 414 17.36 -7.31 -3.74
CA ILE A 414 17.65 -7.15 -2.32
C ILE A 414 16.48 -7.47 -1.42
N ARG A 415 15.23 -7.14 -1.82
CA ARG A 415 14.04 -7.35 -1.00
C ARG A 415 13.79 -8.84 -0.77
N GLU A 416 13.91 -9.61 -1.82
CA GLU A 416 13.75 -11.06 -1.86
C GLU A 416 14.94 -11.76 -1.19
N THR A 417 16.16 -11.25 -1.40
CA THR A 417 17.39 -11.79 -0.78
C THR A 417 17.40 -11.59 0.74
N VAL A 418 16.98 -10.41 1.24
CA VAL A 418 16.84 -10.18 2.67
C VAL A 418 15.71 -11.03 3.25
N GLN A 419 14.58 -11.16 2.54
CA GLN A 419 13.49 -12.02 2.95
C GLN A 419 13.96 -13.47 3.12
N GLU A 420 14.68 -14.02 2.15
CA GLU A 420 15.23 -15.38 2.21
C GLU A 420 16.21 -15.55 3.38
N ALA A 421 17.05 -14.53 3.66
CA ALA A 421 17.96 -14.56 4.80
C ALA A 421 17.21 -14.61 6.14
N ILE A 422 16.03 -13.97 6.23
CA ILE A 422 15.17 -14.03 7.40
C ILE A 422 14.65 -15.45 7.62
N TYR A 423 14.06 -16.08 6.60
CA TYR A 423 13.54 -17.44 6.69
C TYR A 423 14.65 -18.43 7.09
N LYS A 424 15.79 -18.41 6.40
CA LYS A 424 16.94 -19.27 6.72
C LYS A 424 17.47 -19.05 8.13
N GLY A 425 17.55 -17.80 8.56
CA GLY A 425 18.02 -17.48 9.92
C GLY A 425 17.05 -17.91 11.02
N LEU A 426 15.75 -17.99 10.72
CA LEU A 426 14.72 -18.51 11.62
C LEU A 426 14.61 -20.04 11.57
N GLY A 427 15.21 -20.68 10.56
CA GLY A 427 15.13 -22.14 10.37
C GLY A 427 13.76 -22.60 9.83
N ILE A 428 13.08 -21.77 9.04
CA ILE A 428 11.75 -22.02 8.47
C ILE A 428 11.76 -21.90 6.96
#